data_d5eb2566351818d9b6bf47b285de4486
#
_entry.id   d5eb2566351818d9b6bf47b285de4486
#
_cell.length_a   1.000
_cell.length_b   1.000
_cell.length_c   1.000
_cell.angle_alpha   90.00
_cell.angle_beta   90.00
_cell.angle_gamma   90.00
#
_symmetry.space_group_name_H-M   'P 1'
#
loop_
_entity.id
_entity.type
_entity.pdbx_description
1 polymer ?
#
loop_
_entity_poly.entity_id
_entity_poly.type
_entity_poly.pdbx_seq_one_letter_code
_entity_poly.pdbx_strand_id
1 'polypeptide(L)'
;MEIMEKLKLLKNNIANIISLLIIPNSLVSFYFIIQEEVFLAFLFIIICFFLDTLDGYIARKMKIVSNMGQAIDLFCDLIVYLMFPIFFIFNYLNFNLFVTFFICSIVLISGIIKLARFSKEGFVVINNEKYYRGLVVPFVLLTTAVFYILHINNFIYINILFPLAIILISILMVSNLKFKKISNFAWYILAILLLWMIY
;
A
#
# COMPACT_ATOMS: atom_id res chain seq x y z
N MET A 1 41.41 3.71 3.47
CA MET A 1 40.52 4.82 3.04
C MET A 1 39.39 4.31 2.18
N GLU A 2 39.65 3.53 1.13
CA GLU A 2 38.63 2.95 0.19
C GLU A 2 37.57 2.06 0.85
N ILE A 3 37.95 1.21 1.83
CA ILE A 3 37.01 0.32 2.54
C ILE A 3 36.00 1.13 3.39
N MET A 4 36.47 2.18 4.05
CA MET A 4 35.61 3.07 4.87
C MET A 4 34.65 3.86 4.00
N GLU A 5 35.04 4.25 2.81
CA GLU A 5 34.21 4.96 1.85
C GLU A 5 33.13 4.02 1.27
N LYS A 6 33.48 2.79 0.93
CA LYS A 6 32.53 1.72 0.50
C LYS A 6 31.52 1.38 1.61
N LEU A 7 31.96 1.27 2.86
CA LEU A 7 31.08 1.04 4.01
C LEU A 7 30.12 2.21 4.24
N LYS A 8 30.58 3.45 4.04
CA LYS A 8 29.73 4.65 4.14
C LYS A 8 28.70 4.70 3.01
N LEU A 9 29.09 4.33 1.78
CA LEU A 9 28.17 4.22 0.65
C LEU A 9 27.12 3.12 0.86
N LEU A 10 27.51 1.94 1.33
CA LEU A 10 26.57 0.86 1.68
C LEU A 10 25.62 1.30 2.78
N LYS A 11 26.13 1.95 3.82
CA LYS A 11 25.30 2.46 4.93
C LYS A 11 24.29 3.48 4.45
N ASN A 12 24.65 4.37 3.51
CA ASN A 12 23.77 5.38 2.96
C ASN A 12 22.69 4.80 2.03
N ASN A 13 22.93 3.61 1.46
CA ASN A 13 21.99 2.97 0.52
C ASN A 13 21.17 1.82 1.13
N ILE A 14 21.39 1.47 2.41
CA ILE A 14 20.75 0.31 3.03
C ILE A 14 19.22 0.41 3.02
N ALA A 15 18.66 1.59 3.26
CA ALA A 15 17.22 1.81 3.18
C ALA A 15 16.70 1.58 1.76
N ASN A 16 17.37 2.13 0.75
CA ASN A 16 17.00 1.96 -0.66
C ASN A 16 17.06 0.49 -1.10
N ILE A 17 18.03 -0.28 -0.58
CA ILE A 17 18.14 -1.72 -0.87
C ILE A 17 16.92 -2.47 -0.30
N ILE A 18 16.48 -2.10 0.92
CA ILE A 18 15.30 -2.71 1.54
C ILE A 18 14.04 -2.35 0.75
N SER A 19 13.89 -1.09 0.33
CA SER A 19 12.77 -0.68 -0.53
C SER A 19 12.78 -1.47 -1.85
N LEU A 20 13.94 -1.69 -2.48
CA LEU A 20 14.05 -2.45 -3.71
C LEU A 20 13.68 -3.93 -3.54
N LEU A 21 13.80 -4.53 -2.35
CA LEU A 21 13.33 -5.88 -2.07
C LEU A 21 11.80 -6.00 -2.12
N ILE A 22 11.06 -4.91 -2.05
CA ILE A 22 9.62 -4.88 -2.22
C ILE A 22 9.22 -5.36 -3.63
N ILE A 23 10.00 -4.98 -4.64
CA ILE A 23 9.70 -5.30 -6.05
C ILE A 23 9.63 -6.82 -6.30
N PRO A 24 10.67 -7.63 -6.01
CA PRO A 24 10.60 -9.07 -6.23
C PRO A 24 9.52 -9.74 -5.36
N ASN A 25 9.30 -9.31 -4.12
CA ASN A 25 8.22 -9.85 -3.28
C ASN A 25 6.83 -9.53 -3.84
N SER A 26 6.62 -8.34 -4.39
CA SER A 26 5.35 -7.99 -5.03
C SER A 26 5.12 -8.81 -6.32
N LEU A 27 6.16 -9.08 -7.11
CA LEU A 27 6.06 -9.96 -8.29
C LEU A 27 5.67 -11.39 -7.89
N VAL A 28 6.24 -11.92 -6.81
CA VAL A 28 5.84 -13.23 -6.26
C VAL A 28 4.38 -13.20 -5.81
N SER A 29 3.92 -12.12 -5.18
CA SER A 29 2.52 -11.93 -4.81
C SER A 29 1.59 -11.95 -6.03
N PHE A 30 1.94 -11.25 -7.12
CA PHE A 30 1.19 -11.29 -8.38
C PHE A 30 1.16 -12.68 -9.01
N TYR A 31 2.27 -13.41 -8.97
CA TYR A 31 2.31 -14.80 -9.43
C TYR A 31 1.30 -15.68 -8.66
N PHE A 32 1.22 -15.55 -7.34
CA PHE A 32 0.26 -16.31 -6.53
C PHE A 32 -1.19 -15.90 -6.78
N ILE A 33 -1.47 -14.65 -7.19
CA ILE A 33 -2.80 -14.28 -7.68
C ILE A 33 -3.17 -15.10 -8.92
N ILE A 34 -2.25 -15.25 -9.88
CA ILE A 34 -2.50 -16.03 -11.11
C ILE A 34 -2.68 -17.52 -10.82
N GLN A 35 -2.00 -18.04 -9.79
CA GLN A 35 -2.11 -19.44 -9.35
C GLN A 35 -3.34 -19.70 -8.47
N GLU A 36 -4.19 -18.70 -8.24
CA GLU A 36 -5.36 -18.75 -7.35
C GLU A 36 -5.04 -19.02 -5.87
N GLU A 37 -3.76 -18.85 -5.47
CA GLU A 37 -3.27 -19.01 -4.11
C GLU A 37 -3.36 -17.70 -3.32
N VAL A 38 -4.60 -17.31 -3.00
CA VAL A 38 -4.89 -15.99 -2.41
C VAL A 38 -4.18 -15.74 -1.09
N PHE A 39 -4.11 -16.75 -0.22
CA PHE A 39 -3.40 -16.63 1.05
C PHE A 39 -1.93 -16.27 0.85
N LEU A 40 -1.23 -16.95 -0.06
CA LEU A 40 0.17 -16.68 -0.38
C LEU A 40 0.33 -15.29 -1.03
N ALA A 41 -0.61 -14.90 -1.90
CA ALA A 41 -0.59 -13.55 -2.48
C ALA A 41 -0.65 -12.46 -1.41
N PHE A 42 -1.58 -12.56 -0.45
CA PHE A 42 -1.67 -11.60 0.66
C PHE A 42 -0.49 -11.71 1.63
N LEU A 43 0.06 -12.91 1.86
CA LEU A 43 1.24 -13.08 2.69
C LEU A 43 2.43 -12.28 2.14
N PHE A 44 2.73 -12.41 0.85
CA PHE A 44 3.85 -11.69 0.22
C PHE A 44 3.61 -10.18 0.16
N ILE A 45 2.37 -9.73 -0.05
CA ILE A 45 2.09 -8.29 -0.04
C ILE A 45 2.20 -7.70 1.38
N ILE A 46 1.88 -8.47 2.41
CA ILE A 46 2.09 -8.06 3.80
C ILE A 46 3.59 -8.02 4.15
N ILE A 47 4.39 -8.94 3.61
CA ILE A 47 5.87 -8.84 3.71
C ILE A 47 6.35 -7.52 3.07
N CYS A 48 5.83 -7.14 1.90
CA CYS A 48 6.14 -5.84 1.29
C CYS A 48 5.79 -4.67 2.21
N PHE A 49 4.63 -4.70 2.87
CA PHE A 49 4.22 -3.69 3.86
C PHE A 49 5.20 -3.60 5.05
N PHE A 50 5.72 -4.73 5.54
CA PHE A 50 6.74 -4.73 6.60
C PHE A 50 8.07 -4.16 6.11
N LEU A 51 8.50 -4.49 4.90
CA LEU A 51 9.73 -3.96 4.30
C LEU A 51 9.65 -2.44 4.12
N ASP A 52 8.52 -1.92 3.61
CA ASP A 52 8.22 -0.50 3.46
C ASP A 52 8.30 0.26 4.80
N THR A 53 7.71 -0.30 5.85
CA THR A 53 7.80 0.31 7.18
C THR A 53 9.23 0.30 7.73
N LEU A 54 9.98 -0.78 7.46
CA LEU A 54 11.34 -1.00 7.93
C LEU A 54 12.32 -0.03 7.26
N ASP A 55 12.25 0.16 5.94
CA ASP A 55 13.14 1.07 5.22
C ASP A 55 12.95 2.52 5.66
N GLY A 56 11.70 2.98 5.81
CA GLY A 56 11.40 4.30 6.35
C GLY A 56 11.86 4.48 7.81
N TYR A 57 11.80 3.44 8.64
CA TYR A 57 12.34 3.48 10.00
C TYR A 57 13.87 3.61 9.98
N ILE A 58 14.55 2.80 9.17
CA ILE A 58 16.02 2.79 9.05
C ILE A 58 16.51 4.13 8.48
N ALA A 59 15.89 4.64 7.40
CA ALA A 59 16.25 5.91 6.80
C ALA A 59 16.21 7.06 7.80
N ARG A 60 15.16 7.13 8.61
CA ARG A 60 15.01 8.16 9.66
C ARG A 60 16.00 7.97 10.81
N LYS A 61 16.16 6.74 11.31
CA LYS A 61 17.06 6.43 12.44
C LYS A 61 18.53 6.70 12.09
N MET A 62 18.92 6.38 10.86
CA MET A 62 20.28 6.57 10.38
C MET A 62 20.54 7.97 9.78
N LYS A 63 19.50 8.82 9.68
CA LYS A 63 19.56 10.16 9.06
C LYS A 63 20.08 10.13 7.61
N ILE A 64 19.66 9.11 6.82
CA ILE A 64 20.07 8.89 5.43
C ILE A 64 18.92 9.13 4.44
N VAL A 65 17.92 9.90 4.83
CA VAL A 65 16.80 10.26 3.95
C VAL A 65 17.32 10.99 2.72
N SER A 66 16.99 10.50 1.53
CA SER A 66 17.41 11.07 0.25
C SER A 66 16.23 11.24 -0.70
N ASN A 67 16.34 12.15 -1.67
CA ASN A 67 15.32 12.35 -2.70
C ASN A 67 15.13 11.07 -3.54
N MET A 68 16.21 10.34 -3.82
CA MET A 68 16.15 9.06 -4.54
C MET A 68 15.40 8.00 -3.73
N GLY A 69 15.67 7.90 -2.41
CA GLY A 69 14.95 7.00 -1.53
C GLY A 69 13.46 7.30 -1.49
N GLN A 70 13.08 8.57 -1.39
CA GLN A 70 11.67 8.98 -1.43
C GLN A 70 10.98 8.64 -2.77
N ALA A 71 11.70 8.74 -3.88
CA ALA A 71 11.17 8.35 -5.19
C ALA A 71 10.95 6.84 -5.27
N ILE A 72 11.91 6.02 -4.80
CA ILE A 72 11.79 4.56 -4.74
C ILE A 72 10.59 4.16 -3.87
N ASP A 73 10.45 4.75 -2.68
CA ASP A 73 9.33 4.56 -1.74
C ASP A 73 7.97 4.80 -2.42
N LEU A 74 7.83 5.91 -3.15
CA LEU A 74 6.60 6.21 -3.92
C LEU A 74 6.27 5.17 -4.98
N PHE A 75 7.27 4.65 -5.70
CA PHE A 75 7.05 3.58 -6.67
C PHE A 75 6.66 2.25 -5.99
N CYS A 76 7.27 1.92 -4.86
CA CYS A 76 6.92 0.77 -4.06
C CYS A 76 5.48 0.88 -3.54
N ASP A 77 5.09 2.05 -3.00
CA ASP A 77 3.71 2.35 -2.57
C ASP A 77 2.69 2.15 -3.70
N LEU A 78 3.02 2.62 -4.91
CA LEU A 78 2.18 2.45 -6.09
C LEU A 78 1.98 0.96 -6.41
N ILE A 79 3.04 0.15 -6.38
CA ILE A 79 2.98 -1.28 -6.68
C ILE A 79 2.16 -2.02 -5.62
N VAL A 80 2.47 -1.80 -4.34
CA VAL A 80 1.88 -2.53 -3.21
C VAL A 80 0.43 -2.13 -2.96
N TYR A 81 0.14 -0.83 -2.92
CA TYR A 81 -1.16 -0.33 -2.45
C TYR A 81 -2.15 0.02 -3.56
N LEU A 82 -1.70 0.12 -4.83
CA LEU A 82 -2.58 0.38 -5.96
C LEU A 82 -2.57 -0.74 -6.99
N MET A 83 -1.39 -1.16 -7.47
CA MET A 83 -1.31 -2.18 -8.52
C MET A 83 -1.78 -3.55 -8.03
N PHE A 84 -1.41 -3.98 -6.81
CA PHE A 84 -1.86 -5.25 -6.25
C PHE A 84 -3.40 -5.31 -6.09
N PRO A 85 -4.09 -4.34 -5.45
CA PRO A 85 -5.54 -4.33 -5.39
C PRO A 85 -6.20 -4.34 -6.76
N ILE A 86 -5.69 -3.55 -7.72
CA ILE A 86 -6.22 -3.52 -9.09
C ILE A 86 -6.11 -4.91 -9.73
N PHE A 87 -4.94 -5.53 -9.67
CA PHE A 87 -4.70 -6.85 -10.24
C PHE A 87 -5.58 -7.92 -9.56
N PHE A 88 -5.76 -7.80 -8.25
CA PHE A 88 -6.64 -8.67 -7.46
C PHE A 88 -8.12 -8.53 -7.88
N ILE A 89 -8.60 -7.30 -8.05
CA ILE A 89 -9.97 -7.02 -8.49
C ILE A 89 -10.24 -7.66 -9.85
N PHE A 90 -9.30 -7.58 -10.79
CA PHE A 90 -9.44 -8.16 -12.12
C PHE A 90 -9.54 -9.70 -12.09
N ASN A 91 -8.86 -10.36 -11.17
CA ASN A 91 -8.78 -11.82 -11.14
C ASN A 91 -9.85 -12.49 -10.26
N TYR A 92 -10.26 -11.83 -9.18
CA TYR A 92 -11.13 -12.47 -8.17
C TYR A 92 -12.52 -11.88 -8.02
N LEU A 93 -12.72 -10.62 -8.40
CA LEU A 93 -14.03 -9.99 -8.26
C LEU A 93 -14.70 -9.98 -9.63
N ASN A 94 -15.68 -10.87 -9.79
CA ASN A 94 -16.44 -11.09 -11.04
C ASN A 94 -17.43 -9.94 -11.34
N PHE A 95 -16.92 -8.72 -11.50
CA PHE A 95 -17.72 -7.58 -11.95
C PHE A 95 -17.81 -7.53 -13.48
N ASN A 96 -18.83 -6.82 -13.98
CA ASN A 96 -18.86 -6.45 -15.40
C ASN A 96 -17.57 -5.69 -15.77
N LEU A 97 -17.00 -6.01 -16.94
CA LEU A 97 -15.73 -5.44 -17.42
C LEU A 97 -15.70 -3.91 -17.35
N PHE A 98 -16.78 -3.22 -17.74
CA PHE A 98 -16.87 -1.76 -17.63
C PHE A 98 -16.77 -1.26 -16.19
N VAL A 99 -17.46 -1.93 -15.25
CA VAL A 99 -17.41 -1.59 -13.82
C VAL A 99 -15.99 -1.79 -13.28
N THR A 100 -15.34 -2.91 -13.63
CA THR A 100 -13.97 -3.21 -13.24
C THR A 100 -13.00 -2.13 -13.71
N PHE A 101 -13.01 -1.80 -15.00
CA PHE A 101 -12.15 -0.74 -15.55
C PHE A 101 -12.41 0.62 -14.91
N PHE A 102 -13.68 0.96 -14.67
CA PHE A 102 -14.06 2.23 -14.06
C PHE A 102 -13.52 2.33 -12.62
N ILE A 103 -13.73 1.29 -11.80
CA ILE A 103 -13.23 1.23 -10.41
C ILE A 103 -11.70 1.32 -10.39
N CYS A 104 -11.03 0.50 -11.18
CA CYS A 104 -9.56 0.47 -11.22
C CYS A 104 -8.97 1.80 -11.69
N SER A 105 -9.61 2.46 -12.66
CA SER A 105 -9.18 3.78 -13.12
C SER A 105 -9.32 4.85 -12.02
N ILE A 106 -10.44 4.86 -11.30
CA ILE A 106 -10.66 5.79 -10.19
C ILE A 106 -9.63 5.57 -9.07
N VAL A 107 -9.37 4.31 -8.69
CA VAL A 107 -8.36 3.97 -7.68
C VAL A 107 -6.98 4.44 -8.11
N LEU A 108 -6.59 4.15 -9.36
CA LEU A 108 -5.26 4.52 -9.86
C LEU A 108 -5.08 6.04 -9.90
N ILE A 109 -6.03 6.77 -10.47
CA ILE A 109 -5.97 8.23 -10.57
C ILE A 109 -5.94 8.87 -9.18
N SER A 110 -6.86 8.50 -8.29
CA SER A 110 -6.93 9.07 -6.94
C SER A 110 -5.71 8.74 -6.11
N GLY A 111 -5.19 7.50 -6.23
CA GLY A 111 -4.01 7.05 -5.54
C GLY A 111 -2.74 7.78 -6.00
N ILE A 112 -2.54 7.95 -7.32
CA ILE A 112 -1.41 8.72 -7.87
C ILE A 112 -1.47 10.18 -7.41
N ILE A 113 -2.64 10.83 -7.46
CA ILE A 113 -2.82 12.19 -6.96
C ILE A 113 -2.47 12.27 -5.47
N LYS A 114 -2.92 11.28 -4.68
CA LYS A 114 -2.63 11.20 -3.25
C LYS A 114 -1.13 11.04 -2.97
N LEU A 115 -0.46 10.11 -3.65
CA LEU A 115 0.98 9.87 -3.49
C LEU A 115 1.79 11.11 -3.90
N ALA A 116 1.48 11.71 -5.03
CA ALA A 116 2.14 12.92 -5.51
C ALA A 116 1.95 14.11 -4.55
N ARG A 117 0.74 14.27 -3.99
CA ARG A 117 0.47 15.29 -2.96
C ARG A 117 1.28 15.04 -1.70
N PHE A 118 1.30 13.80 -1.20
CA PHE A 118 2.02 13.45 0.01
C PHE A 118 3.54 13.62 -0.14
N SER A 119 4.10 13.26 -1.30
CA SER A 119 5.52 13.51 -1.61
C SER A 119 5.89 15.00 -1.54
N LYS A 120 4.96 15.88 -1.91
CA LYS A 120 5.20 17.32 -1.97
C LYS A 120 4.94 18.04 -0.64
N GLU A 121 3.85 17.68 0.05
CA GLU A 121 3.36 18.38 1.24
C GLU A 121 3.79 17.69 2.56
N GLY A 122 4.02 16.38 2.56
CA GLY A 122 4.31 15.58 3.76
C GLY A 122 3.15 15.53 4.76
N PHE A 123 3.48 15.49 6.04
CA PHE A 123 2.52 15.52 7.14
C PHE A 123 2.11 16.95 7.50
N VAL A 124 0.82 17.15 7.77
CA VAL A 124 0.33 18.37 8.41
C VAL A 124 0.47 18.20 9.92
N VAL A 125 1.19 19.10 10.58
CA VAL A 125 1.37 19.07 12.04
C VAL A 125 0.39 20.06 12.71
N ILE A 126 -0.45 19.55 13.64
CA ILE A 126 -1.40 20.32 14.40
C ILE A 126 -1.25 19.89 15.87
N ASN A 127 -1.00 20.81 16.77
CA ASN A 127 -0.83 20.55 18.22
C ASN A 127 0.17 19.42 18.52
N ASN A 128 1.32 19.41 17.83
CA ASN A 128 2.37 18.37 17.91
C ASN A 128 1.94 16.98 17.43
N GLU A 129 0.76 16.83 16.86
CA GLU A 129 0.30 15.60 16.24
C GLU A 129 0.42 15.65 14.71
N LYS A 130 0.71 14.51 14.10
CA LYS A 130 0.85 14.37 12.64
C LYS A 130 -0.47 13.91 12.01
N TYR A 131 -0.89 14.60 10.97
CA TYR A 131 -2.07 14.30 10.19
C TYR A 131 -1.71 14.10 8.71
N TYR A 132 -2.43 13.21 8.05
CA TYR A 132 -2.46 13.10 6.60
C TYR A 132 -3.55 14.01 6.03
N ARG A 133 -3.28 14.68 4.93
CA ARG A 133 -4.29 15.39 4.14
C ARG A 133 -4.93 14.41 3.16
N GLY A 134 -6.16 14.00 3.40
CA GLY A 134 -6.85 12.91 2.73
C GLY A 134 -6.48 11.54 3.26
N LEU A 135 -7.32 10.54 2.98
CA LEU A 135 -7.13 9.16 3.41
C LEU A 135 -5.83 8.57 2.83
N VAL A 136 -5.17 7.67 3.55
CA VAL A 136 -3.92 7.06 3.10
C VAL A 136 -4.17 5.88 2.16
N VAL A 137 -3.26 5.66 1.21
CA VAL A 137 -3.38 4.67 0.13
C VAL A 137 -3.56 3.22 0.61
N PRO A 138 -2.93 2.75 1.72
CA PRO A 138 -3.14 1.41 2.26
C PRO A 138 -4.59 1.01 2.54
N PHE A 139 -5.51 1.99 2.68
CA PHE A 139 -6.94 1.67 2.83
C PHE A 139 -7.54 1.01 1.59
N VAL A 140 -6.98 1.20 0.39
CA VAL A 140 -7.42 0.49 -0.82
C VAL A 140 -7.14 -1.00 -0.68
N LEU A 141 -5.92 -1.37 -0.28
CA LEU A 141 -5.53 -2.75 -0.02
C LEU A 141 -6.40 -3.39 1.07
N LEU A 142 -6.61 -2.68 2.19
CA LEU A 142 -7.45 -3.13 3.29
C LEU A 142 -8.89 -3.41 2.83
N THR A 143 -9.47 -2.47 2.08
CA THR A 143 -10.84 -2.63 1.56
C THR A 143 -10.94 -3.83 0.63
N THR A 144 -9.97 -4.01 -0.27
CA THR A 144 -9.93 -5.16 -1.18
C THR A 144 -9.88 -6.47 -0.41
N ALA A 145 -9.05 -6.57 0.65
CA ALA A 145 -8.97 -7.77 1.49
C ALA A 145 -10.28 -8.05 2.24
N VAL A 146 -10.88 -7.04 2.87
CA VAL A 146 -12.15 -7.19 3.59
C VAL A 146 -13.26 -7.65 2.65
N PHE A 147 -13.37 -7.04 1.48
CA PHE A 147 -14.40 -7.43 0.51
C PHE A 147 -14.15 -8.80 -0.11
N TYR A 148 -12.90 -9.25 -0.24
CA TYR A 148 -12.61 -10.62 -0.62
C TYR A 148 -13.14 -11.62 0.42
N ILE A 149 -12.92 -11.35 1.71
CA ILE A 149 -13.45 -12.17 2.81
C ILE A 149 -14.99 -12.23 2.76
N LEU A 150 -15.64 -11.10 2.49
CA LEU A 150 -17.09 -11.06 2.31
C LEU A 150 -17.54 -11.83 1.05
N HIS A 151 -16.75 -11.83 0.00
CA HIS A 151 -17.01 -12.55 -1.25
C HIS A 151 -16.99 -14.06 -1.04
N ILE A 152 -15.97 -14.61 -0.39
CA ILE A 152 -15.89 -16.06 -0.11
C ILE A 152 -17.00 -16.53 0.83
N ASN A 153 -17.51 -15.64 1.69
CA ASN A 153 -18.66 -15.91 2.57
C ASN A 153 -20.02 -15.68 1.88
N ASN A 154 -20.05 -15.55 0.54
CA ASN A 154 -21.27 -15.39 -0.28
C ASN A 154 -22.14 -14.20 0.14
N PHE A 155 -21.53 -13.08 0.53
CA PHE A 155 -22.29 -11.89 0.89
C PHE A 155 -23.00 -11.28 -0.33
N ILE A 156 -24.34 -11.31 -0.32
CA ILE A 156 -25.19 -11.02 -1.50
C ILE A 156 -24.97 -9.62 -2.09
N TYR A 157 -24.70 -8.61 -1.25
CA TYR A 157 -24.62 -7.20 -1.67
C TYR A 157 -23.22 -6.75 -2.09
N ILE A 158 -22.26 -7.67 -2.24
CA ILE A 158 -20.86 -7.34 -2.52
C ILE A 158 -20.71 -6.56 -3.83
N ASN A 159 -21.48 -6.92 -4.86
CA ASN A 159 -21.42 -6.29 -6.19
C ASN A 159 -21.86 -4.83 -6.20
N ILE A 160 -22.55 -4.37 -5.15
CA ILE A 160 -22.98 -2.97 -5.00
C ILE A 160 -22.09 -2.26 -3.98
N LEU A 161 -21.83 -2.90 -2.84
CA LEU A 161 -21.11 -2.25 -1.73
C LEU A 161 -19.63 -2.05 -2.04
N PHE A 162 -18.97 -2.98 -2.73
CA PHE A 162 -17.55 -2.84 -3.05
C PHE A 162 -17.27 -1.63 -3.96
N PRO A 163 -17.94 -1.45 -5.12
CA PRO A 163 -17.76 -0.26 -5.94
C PRO A 163 -18.02 1.04 -5.18
N LEU A 164 -19.08 1.08 -4.38
CA LEU A 164 -19.41 2.26 -3.57
C LEU A 164 -18.32 2.56 -2.53
N ALA A 165 -17.80 1.53 -1.84
CA ALA A 165 -16.72 1.69 -0.87
C ALA A 165 -15.44 2.22 -1.52
N ILE A 166 -15.05 1.68 -2.68
CA ILE A 166 -13.87 2.12 -3.43
C ILE A 166 -14.02 3.56 -3.92
N ILE A 167 -15.19 3.94 -4.45
CA ILE A 167 -15.47 5.32 -4.87
C ILE A 167 -15.34 6.26 -3.66
N LEU A 168 -15.93 5.90 -2.52
CA LEU A 168 -15.85 6.70 -1.30
C LEU A 168 -14.40 6.87 -0.83
N ILE A 169 -13.61 5.79 -0.79
CA ILE A 169 -12.19 5.83 -0.43
C ILE A 169 -11.42 6.72 -1.40
N SER A 170 -11.68 6.61 -2.69
CA SER A 170 -11.02 7.41 -3.72
C SER A 170 -11.30 8.91 -3.56
N ILE A 171 -12.55 9.28 -3.26
CA ILE A 171 -12.93 10.66 -2.93
C ILE A 171 -12.22 11.13 -1.66
N LEU A 172 -12.18 10.30 -0.61
CA LEU A 172 -11.52 10.64 0.65
C LEU A 172 -10.00 10.79 0.49
N MET A 173 -9.35 10.02 -0.39
CA MET A 173 -7.90 10.14 -0.70
C MET A 173 -7.56 11.51 -1.30
N VAL A 174 -8.41 12.00 -2.21
CA VAL A 174 -8.19 13.31 -2.88
C VAL A 174 -8.67 14.47 -2.02
N SER A 175 -9.54 14.24 -1.03
CA SER A 175 -10.10 15.26 -0.15
C SER A 175 -9.06 16.04 0.64
N ASN A 176 -9.47 17.21 1.17
CA ASN A 176 -8.66 18.03 2.08
C ASN A 176 -8.88 17.67 3.57
N LEU A 177 -9.64 16.63 3.86
CA LEU A 177 -9.88 16.17 5.22
C LEU A 177 -8.57 15.75 5.89
N LYS A 178 -8.45 16.04 7.17
CA LYS A 178 -7.24 15.72 7.95
C LYS A 178 -7.48 14.43 8.72
N PHE A 179 -6.72 13.38 8.42
CA PHE A 179 -6.79 12.12 9.11
C PHE A 179 -5.59 11.97 10.04
N LYS A 180 -5.82 11.69 11.33
CA LYS A 180 -4.75 11.47 12.30
C LYS A 180 -3.89 10.30 11.86
N LYS A 181 -2.57 10.44 11.99
CA LYS A 181 -1.64 9.35 11.69
C LYS A 181 -1.91 8.18 12.63
N ILE A 182 -2.29 7.03 12.05
CA ILE A 182 -2.45 5.77 12.77
C ILE A 182 -1.05 5.27 13.18
N SER A 183 -0.92 4.68 14.37
CA SER A 183 0.34 4.09 14.80
C SER A 183 0.73 2.90 13.91
N ASN A 184 2.01 2.72 13.65
CA ASN A 184 2.48 1.57 12.86
C ASN A 184 2.07 0.24 13.51
N PHE A 185 2.02 0.18 14.85
CA PHE A 185 1.59 -1.00 15.58
C PHE A 185 0.14 -1.42 15.26
N ALA A 186 -0.78 -0.46 15.13
CA ALA A 186 -2.17 -0.75 14.75
C ALA A 186 -2.26 -1.34 13.33
N TRP A 187 -1.42 -0.86 12.39
CA TRP A 187 -1.34 -1.42 11.04
C TRP A 187 -0.81 -2.86 11.03
N TYR A 188 0.16 -3.21 11.88
CA TYR A 188 0.68 -4.58 11.99
C TYR A 188 -0.37 -5.54 12.52
N ILE A 189 -1.11 -5.16 13.58
CA ILE A 189 -2.22 -5.98 14.09
C ILE A 189 -3.25 -6.21 13.00
N LEU A 190 -3.62 -5.16 12.28
CA LEU A 190 -4.60 -5.25 11.21
C LEU A 190 -4.15 -6.19 10.08
N ALA A 191 -2.89 -6.11 9.66
CA ALA A 191 -2.30 -6.98 8.64
C ALA A 191 -2.32 -8.45 9.07
N ILE A 192 -1.97 -8.75 10.32
CA ILE A 192 -1.98 -10.12 10.88
C ILE A 192 -3.41 -10.64 10.97
N LEU A 193 -4.37 -9.83 11.43
CA LEU A 193 -5.78 -10.22 11.49
C LEU A 193 -6.35 -10.54 10.11
N LEU A 194 -5.99 -9.74 9.09
CA LEU A 194 -6.42 -10.01 7.71
C LEU A 194 -5.86 -11.34 7.19
N LEU A 195 -4.59 -11.64 7.43
CA LEU A 195 -4.01 -12.94 7.05
C LEU A 195 -4.72 -14.09 7.73
N TRP A 196 -5.01 -13.97 9.03
CA TRP A 196 -5.73 -15.00 9.78
C TRP A 196 -7.17 -15.21 9.26
N MET A 197 -7.83 -14.17 8.77
CA MET A 197 -9.19 -14.27 8.21
C MET A 197 -9.21 -14.83 6.79
N ILE A 198 -8.10 -14.75 6.04
CA ILE A 198 -7.99 -15.28 4.67
C ILE A 198 -7.53 -16.74 4.68
N TYR A 199 -6.81 -17.17 5.74
CA TYR A 199 -6.39 -18.56 5.97
C TYR A 199 -7.58 -19.46 6.29
#